data_3c467afbd3c1d91787238c841e89f256
#
_entry.id   3c467afbd3c1d91787238c841e89f256
#
_cell.length_a   1.000
_cell.length_b   1.000
_cell.length_c   1.000
_cell.angle_alpha   90.00
_cell.angle_beta   90.00
_cell.angle_gamma   90.00
#
_symmetry.space_group_name_H-M   'P 1'
#
loop_
_entity.id
_entity.type
_entity.pdbx_description
1 polymer ?
#
loop_
_entity_poly.entity_id
_entity_poly.type
_entity_poly.pdbx_seq_one_letter_code
_entity_poly.pdbx_strand_id
1 'polypeptide(L)'
;MKPHIKIAFAALAMTAVLAGCATSQPYYGQQYPQGQYPQSAPPQQGQPPAQQQGMSKTGKGALIGALAGVAAGLLSGDDATERRQRALVGAGVGGLAGAAIGNYQDRQERALRDQMAGTGVDVVRDGNNITLNMPSGITFDFDKSNLKPEFYPVLENVARTLQEYNQTIVEVAGHTDSVGSDAYNQKLSEQRANAVSGFLTSRGLNRDRFIVVGAGETRPVASNDTEAGRAQNRRVEITLVPIES
;
A
#
# COMPACT_ATOMS: atom_id res chain seq x y z
N MET A 1 -17.51 26.58 -61.94
CA MET A 1 -16.14 27.03 -62.29
C MET A 1 -15.18 26.42 -61.29
N LYS A 2 -14.41 25.45 -61.74
CA LYS A 2 -13.22 24.97 -61.02
C LYS A 2 -12.02 25.83 -61.36
N PRO A 3 -11.00 25.92 -60.52
CA PRO A 3 -9.74 25.44 -61.05
C PRO A 3 -9.02 24.43 -60.14
N HIS A 4 -8.39 23.53 -60.80
CA HIS A 4 -7.40 22.57 -60.33
C HIS A 4 -6.06 23.27 -60.09
N ILE A 5 -5.34 22.91 -59.04
CA ILE A 5 -3.91 23.14 -58.94
C ILE A 5 -3.24 21.79 -58.69
N LYS A 6 -2.48 21.40 -59.70
CA LYS A 6 -1.46 20.34 -59.68
C LYS A 6 -0.17 20.97 -59.18
N ILE A 7 0.69 20.19 -58.60
CA ILE A 7 2.17 20.37 -58.52
C ILE A 7 2.62 19.45 -57.37
N ALA A 8 3.60 18.71 -57.43
CA ALA A 8 4.61 18.15 -58.32
C ALA A 8 5.55 17.33 -57.38
N PHE A 9 5.90 16.18 -57.84
CA PHE A 9 6.87 15.29 -57.23
C PHE A 9 8.27 15.90 -57.25
N ALA A 10 9.03 15.75 -56.19
CA ALA A 10 10.48 15.77 -56.23
C ALA A 10 11.04 14.61 -55.41
N ALA A 11 11.49 13.62 -56.12
CA ALA A 11 12.31 12.55 -55.61
C ALA A 11 13.76 13.03 -55.45
N LEU A 12 14.38 12.74 -54.36
CA LEU A 12 15.85 12.74 -54.30
C LEU A 12 16.32 11.47 -53.58
N ALA A 13 16.84 10.57 -54.38
CA ALA A 13 17.58 9.40 -53.95
C ALA A 13 19.01 9.81 -53.60
N MET A 14 19.53 9.35 -52.50
CA MET A 14 20.98 9.24 -52.29
C MET A 14 21.31 7.99 -51.51
N THR A 15 21.83 7.06 -52.22
CA THR A 15 22.49 5.82 -51.79
C THR A 15 23.83 6.13 -51.15
N ALA A 16 24.11 5.59 -49.98
CA ALA A 16 25.48 5.37 -49.53
C ALA A 16 25.57 4.00 -48.86
N VAL A 17 26.15 3.08 -49.58
CA VAL A 17 26.62 1.78 -49.13
C VAL A 17 27.95 2.00 -48.43
N LEU A 18 28.08 1.57 -47.18
CA LEU A 18 29.37 1.29 -46.56
C LEU A 18 29.31 -0.07 -45.85
N ALA A 19 29.93 -1.02 -46.49
CA ALA A 19 30.29 -2.30 -45.94
C ALA A 19 31.35 -2.10 -44.85
N GLY A 20 31.06 -2.55 -43.65
CA GLY A 20 32.00 -2.61 -42.52
C GLY A 20 32.14 -4.06 -42.08
N CYS A 21 33.30 -4.63 -42.32
CA CYS A 21 33.69 -6.01 -42.03
C CYS A 21 33.56 -6.35 -40.53
N ALA A 22 32.91 -7.46 -40.25
CA ALA A 22 32.97 -8.12 -38.98
C ALA A 22 34.36 -8.78 -38.83
N THR A 23 35.18 -8.25 -37.90
CA THR A 23 36.36 -8.95 -37.42
C THR A 23 36.03 -9.58 -36.10
N SER A 24 35.87 -10.89 -36.12
CA SER A 24 35.85 -11.72 -34.92
C SER A 24 37.23 -11.73 -34.28
N GLN A 25 37.36 -11.11 -33.11
CA GLN A 25 38.57 -11.26 -32.29
C GLN A 25 38.42 -12.49 -31.37
N PRO A 26 39.45 -13.34 -31.27
CA PRO A 26 39.41 -14.46 -30.33
C PRO A 26 39.56 -13.97 -28.89
N TYR A 27 38.72 -14.47 -28.04
CA TYR A 27 38.71 -14.26 -26.59
C TYR A 27 39.96 -14.90 -25.95
N TYR A 28 40.97 -14.12 -25.68
CA TYR A 28 42.10 -14.57 -24.83
C TYR A 28 41.69 -14.56 -23.38
N GLY A 29 41.70 -15.75 -22.77
CA GLY A 29 41.48 -15.94 -21.35
C GLY A 29 42.49 -15.14 -20.53
N GLN A 30 42.00 -14.24 -19.71
CA GLN A 30 42.80 -13.62 -18.64
C GLN A 30 43.01 -14.63 -17.52
N GLN A 31 44.27 -15.05 -17.37
CA GLN A 31 44.74 -15.75 -16.17
C GLN A 31 44.61 -14.81 -14.97
N TYR A 32 43.76 -15.20 -14.02
CA TYR A 32 43.75 -14.56 -12.69
C TYR A 32 44.99 -14.99 -11.92
N PRO A 33 45.73 -14.06 -11.26
CA PRO A 33 46.81 -14.43 -10.38
C PRO A 33 46.26 -15.20 -9.18
N GLN A 34 46.80 -16.37 -8.92
CA GLN A 34 46.61 -17.06 -7.66
C GLN A 34 47.31 -16.24 -6.53
N GLY A 35 46.56 -15.74 -5.61
CA GLY A 35 47.11 -15.01 -4.48
C GLY A 35 46.09 -14.78 -3.39
N GLN A 36 46.27 -15.57 -2.31
CA GLN A 36 45.82 -15.31 -0.95
C GLN A 36 44.29 -15.35 -0.67
N TYR A 37 43.86 -16.56 -0.32
CA TYR A 37 42.67 -16.72 0.51
C TYR A 37 42.96 -16.17 1.90
N PRO A 38 42.11 -15.27 2.46
CA PRO A 38 42.21 -14.91 3.86
C PRO A 38 41.94 -16.18 4.68
N GLN A 39 42.84 -16.47 5.62
CA GLN A 39 42.68 -17.58 6.56
C GLN A 39 41.36 -17.43 7.30
N SER A 40 40.55 -18.49 7.25
CA SER A 40 39.36 -18.66 8.04
C SER A 40 39.64 -18.39 9.51
N ALA A 41 38.96 -17.43 10.09
CA ALA A 41 38.95 -17.22 11.54
C ALA A 41 38.49 -18.52 12.24
N PRO A 42 39.04 -18.83 13.42
CA PRO A 42 38.64 -20.04 14.16
C PRO A 42 37.15 -19.93 14.53
N PRO A 43 36.43 -21.07 14.60
CA PRO A 43 35.02 -21.09 14.95
C PRO A 43 34.84 -20.49 16.35
N GLN A 44 34.08 -19.42 16.43
CA GLN A 44 33.64 -18.88 17.71
C GLN A 44 32.77 -19.94 18.38
N GLN A 45 33.21 -20.38 19.52
CA GLN A 45 32.47 -21.26 20.42
C GLN A 45 31.10 -20.67 20.70
N GLY A 46 30.07 -21.51 20.50
CA GLY A 46 28.67 -21.14 20.61
C GLY A 46 28.37 -20.39 21.90
N GLN A 47 27.86 -19.18 21.75
CA GLN A 47 27.12 -18.52 22.82
C GLN A 47 25.83 -19.36 23.05
N PRO A 48 25.51 -19.68 24.30
CA PRO A 48 24.24 -20.33 24.60
C PRO A 48 23.08 -19.47 24.08
N PRO A 49 21.97 -20.07 23.62
CA PRO A 49 20.81 -19.33 23.16
C PRO A 49 20.38 -18.35 24.26
N ALA A 50 20.26 -17.07 23.89
CA ALA A 50 19.76 -16.04 24.78
C ALA A 50 18.43 -16.53 25.35
N GLN A 51 18.41 -16.77 26.66
CA GLN A 51 17.19 -17.05 27.39
C GLN A 51 16.22 -15.91 27.09
N GLN A 52 15.06 -16.25 26.59
CA GLN A 52 13.94 -15.33 26.46
C GLN A 52 13.61 -14.81 27.87
N GLN A 53 14.29 -13.74 28.27
CA GLN A 53 13.89 -12.97 29.42
C GLN A 53 12.54 -12.38 29.07
N GLY A 54 11.53 -12.84 29.81
CA GLY A 54 10.17 -12.31 29.68
C GLY A 54 10.21 -10.78 29.67
N MET A 55 9.67 -10.18 28.63
CA MET A 55 9.65 -8.72 28.44
C MET A 55 9.20 -8.04 29.73
N SER A 56 10.02 -7.16 30.26
CA SER A 56 9.70 -6.36 31.43
C SER A 56 8.46 -5.52 31.16
N LYS A 57 7.70 -5.19 32.21
CA LYS A 57 6.51 -4.31 32.10
C LYS A 57 6.83 -2.99 31.38
N THR A 58 8.07 -2.51 31.47
CA THR A 58 8.56 -1.31 30.79
C THR A 58 8.70 -1.51 29.26
N GLY A 59 9.14 -2.71 28.80
CA GLY A 59 9.23 -3.02 27.37
C GLY A 59 7.85 -3.12 26.70
N LYS A 60 6.83 -3.62 27.45
CA LYS A 60 5.45 -3.63 26.96
C LYS A 60 4.86 -2.22 26.85
N GLY A 61 5.22 -1.31 27.75
CA GLY A 61 4.80 0.09 27.70
C GLY A 61 5.41 0.86 26.52
N ALA A 62 6.68 0.59 26.18
CA ALA A 62 7.37 1.24 25.07
C ALA A 62 6.79 0.82 23.70
N LEU A 63 6.43 -0.45 23.54
CA LEU A 63 5.74 -0.95 22.34
C LEU A 63 4.37 -0.28 22.15
N ILE A 64 3.61 -0.17 23.22
CA ILE A 64 2.30 0.48 23.22
C ILE A 64 2.43 1.98 22.89
N GLY A 65 3.47 2.65 23.41
CA GLY A 65 3.72 4.08 23.17
C GLY A 65 4.11 4.40 21.72
N ALA A 66 4.94 3.54 21.08
CA ALA A 66 5.36 3.75 19.70
C ALA A 66 4.20 3.61 18.71
N LEU A 67 3.32 2.63 18.95
CA LEU A 67 2.11 2.43 18.12
C LEU A 67 1.09 3.55 18.32
N ALA A 68 0.98 4.10 19.54
CA ALA A 68 0.08 5.23 19.82
C ALA A 68 0.47 6.49 19.05
N GLY A 69 1.78 6.75 18.86
CA GLY A 69 2.28 7.92 18.15
C GLY A 69 1.94 7.91 16.66
N VAL A 70 2.00 6.75 16.03
CA VAL A 70 1.72 6.59 14.58
C VAL A 70 0.21 6.58 14.33
N ALA A 71 -0.55 5.89 15.17
CA ALA A 71 -2.02 5.84 15.04
C ALA A 71 -2.71 7.17 15.41
N ALA A 72 -2.18 7.94 16.37
CA ALA A 72 -2.77 9.21 16.79
C ALA A 72 -2.74 10.30 15.69
N GLY A 73 -1.78 10.21 14.76
CA GLY A 73 -1.72 11.10 13.58
C GLY A 73 -2.82 10.81 12.54
N LEU A 74 -3.33 9.59 12.50
CA LEU A 74 -4.30 9.16 11.49
C LEU A 74 -5.76 9.28 11.96
N LEU A 75 -6.02 9.36 13.26
CA LEU A 75 -7.35 9.24 13.83
C LEU A 75 -7.62 10.24 14.96
N SER A 76 -8.62 11.04 14.76
CA SER A 76 -9.14 11.96 15.77
C SER A 76 -10.04 11.19 16.75
N GLY A 77 -9.56 10.92 17.97
CA GLY A 77 -10.36 10.40 19.06
C GLY A 77 -9.59 9.44 19.99
N ASP A 78 -9.43 9.82 21.24
CA ASP A 78 -8.70 9.08 22.27
C ASP A 78 -9.23 7.65 22.50
N ASP A 79 -10.55 7.45 22.43
CA ASP A 79 -11.19 6.15 22.63
C ASP A 79 -10.88 5.12 21.52
N ALA A 80 -10.65 5.60 20.31
CA ALA A 80 -10.32 4.72 19.20
C ALA A 80 -8.87 4.21 19.33
N THR A 81 -7.95 5.05 19.77
CA THR A 81 -6.53 4.71 19.97
C THR A 81 -6.36 3.64 21.04
N GLU A 82 -7.05 3.74 22.18
CA GLU A 82 -7.00 2.74 23.25
C GLU A 82 -7.54 1.37 22.85
N ARG A 83 -8.65 1.34 22.12
CA ARG A 83 -9.22 0.07 21.62
C ARG A 83 -8.26 -0.67 20.69
N ARG A 84 -7.49 0.06 19.88
CA ARG A 84 -6.50 -0.47 18.94
C ARG A 84 -5.29 -1.05 19.65
N GLN A 85 -4.80 -0.34 20.67
CA GLN A 85 -3.68 -0.83 21.48
C GLN A 85 -4.01 -2.16 22.15
N ARG A 86 -5.25 -2.31 22.65
CA ARG A 86 -5.71 -3.56 23.26
C ARG A 86 -5.86 -4.70 22.25
N ALA A 87 -6.38 -4.39 21.06
CA ALA A 87 -6.52 -5.39 19.99
C ALA A 87 -5.17 -5.94 19.51
N LEU A 88 -4.18 -5.07 19.36
CA LEU A 88 -2.82 -5.46 18.95
C LEU A 88 -2.09 -6.31 19.98
N VAL A 89 -2.22 -5.95 21.27
CA VAL A 89 -1.63 -6.73 22.36
C VAL A 89 -2.32 -8.10 22.47
N GLY A 90 -3.63 -8.15 22.17
CA GLY A 90 -4.41 -9.40 22.21
C GLY A 90 -4.18 -10.33 21.02
N ALA A 91 -3.82 -9.78 19.85
CA ALA A 91 -3.67 -10.55 18.63
C ALA A 91 -2.40 -11.42 18.60
N GLY A 92 -1.44 -11.22 19.52
CA GLY A 92 -0.18 -11.97 19.54
C GLY A 92 0.65 -11.83 18.26
N VAL A 93 0.41 -10.79 17.48
CA VAL A 93 1.13 -10.53 16.24
C VAL A 93 2.52 -10.01 16.60
N GLY A 94 3.55 -10.74 16.24
CA GLY A 94 4.94 -10.31 16.42
C GLY A 94 5.22 -9.08 15.58
N GLY A 95 5.79 -8.02 16.21
CA GLY A 95 6.16 -6.80 15.49
C GLY A 95 7.43 -6.98 14.65
N LEU A 96 7.63 -6.06 13.74
CA LEU A 96 8.83 -5.95 12.91
C LEU A 96 9.89 -5.10 13.62
N ALA A 97 11.14 -5.54 13.63
CA ALA A 97 12.24 -4.75 14.17
C ALA A 97 12.79 -3.79 13.11
N GLY A 98 12.90 -2.51 13.43
CA GLY A 98 13.50 -1.41 12.69
C GLY A 98 13.80 -1.62 11.19
N ALA A 99 15.00 -2.09 10.87
CA ALA A 99 15.44 -2.26 9.46
C ALA A 99 14.60 -3.28 8.64
N ALA A 100 13.88 -4.18 9.30
CA ALA A 100 13.03 -5.15 8.60
C ALA A 100 11.73 -4.51 8.09
N ILE A 101 11.28 -3.40 8.67
CA ILE A 101 10.04 -2.70 8.31
C ILE A 101 10.10 -2.24 6.87
N GLY A 102 11.15 -1.54 6.47
CA GLY A 102 11.31 -1.02 5.11
C GLY A 102 11.18 -2.12 4.05
N ASN A 103 11.97 -3.18 4.19
CA ASN A 103 11.95 -4.31 3.25
C ASN A 103 10.60 -5.04 3.21
N TYR A 104 9.92 -5.12 4.34
CA TYR A 104 8.59 -5.73 4.43
C TYR A 104 7.57 -4.87 3.67
N GLN A 105 7.56 -3.57 3.94
CA GLN A 105 6.67 -2.62 3.29
C GLN A 105 6.95 -2.49 1.78
N ASP A 106 8.23 -2.51 1.36
CA ASP A 106 8.58 -2.44 -0.06
C ASP A 106 8.07 -3.65 -0.85
N ARG A 107 8.07 -4.84 -0.24
CA ARG A 107 7.49 -6.03 -0.87
C ARG A 107 5.97 -5.97 -0.90
N GLN A 108 5.35 -5.55 0.20
CA GLN A 108 3.90 -5.41 0.30
C GLN A 108 3.38 -4.37 -0.71
N GLU A 109 4.05 -3.21 -0.81
CA GLU A 109 3.71 -2.15 -1.76
C GLU A 109 3.78 -2.65 -3.21
N ARG A 110 4.87 -3.33 -3.58
CA ARG A 110 5.01 -3.89 -4.94
C ARG A 110 3.90 -4.88 -5.25
N ALA A 111 3.62 -5.81 -4.35
CA ALA A 111 2.54 -6.79 -4.53
C ALA A 111 1.18 -6.10 -4.71
N LEU A 112 0.90 -5.03 -3.95
CA LEU A 112 -0.33 -4.27 -4.08
C LEU A 112 -0.38 -3.49 -5.40
N ARG A 113 0.68 -2.81 -5.79
CA ARG A 113 0.74 -2.06 -7.06
C ARG A 113 0.52 -2.97 -8.26
N ASP A 114 1.17 -4.14 -8.26
CA ASP A 114 1.02 -5.12 -9.34
C ASP A 114 -0.43 -5.62 -9.46
N GLN A 115 -1.07 -5.86 -8.33
CA GLN A 115 -2.46 -6.37 -8.30
C GLN A 115 -3.51 -5.29 -8.55
N MET A 116 -3.21 -4.04 -8.21
CA MET A 116 -4.14 -2.91 -8.37
C MET A 116 -4.01 -2.25 -9.74
N ALA A 117 -3.02 -2.61 -10.56
CA ALA A 117 -2.83 -2.05 -11.89
C ALA A 117 -4.09 -2.22 -12.76
N GLY A 118 -4.61 -1.11 -13.30
CA GLY A 118 -5.80 -1.09 -14.15
C GLY A 118 -7.14 -1.23 -13.42
N THR A 119 -7.16 -1.33 -12.09
CA THR A 119 -8.40 -1.47 -11.31
C THR A 119 -9.05 -0.13 -10.94
N GLY A 120 -8.33 0.98 -11.10
CA GLY A 120 -8.75 2.30 -10.63
C GLY A 120 -8.48 2.56 -9.15
N VAL A 121 -7.77 1.66 -8.47
CA VAL A 121 -7.27 1.84 -7.11
C VAL A 121 -5.85 2.38 -7.14
N ASP A 122 -5.62 3.50 -6.47
CA ASP A 122 -4.29 4.08 -6.33
C ASP A 122 -3.58 3.55 -5.09
N VAL A 123 -2.30 3.19 -5.23
CA VAL A 123 -1.45 2.75 -4.13
C VAL A 123 -0.40 3.82 -3.84
N VAL A 124 -0.52 4.47 -2.70
CA VAL A 124 0.35 5.56 -2.26
C VAL A 124 1.16 5.13 -1.05
N ARG A 125 2.47 5.41 -1.06
CA ARG A 125 3.36 5.21 0.08
C ARG A 125 3.62 6.54 0.79
N ASP A 126 3.42 6.55 2.10
CA ASP A 126 3.82 7.66 2.97
C ASP A 126 4.62 7.13 4.16
N GLY A 127 5.92 7.35 4.15
CA GLY A 127 6.84 6.78 5.13
C GLY A 127 6.75 5.25 5.17
N ASN A 128 6.35 4.71 6.32
CA ASN A 128 6.13 3.27 6.52
C ASN A 128 4.69 2.83 6.24
N ASN A 129 3.78 3.75 5.90
CA ASN A 129 2.40 3.43 5.64
C ASN A 129 2.14 3.25 4.14
N ILE A 130 1.23 2.36 3.80
CA ILE A 130 0.75 2.16 2.43
C ILE A 130 -0.75 2.41 2.42
N THR A 131 -1.22 3.34 1.60
CA THR A 131 -2.65 3.65 1.46
C THR A 131 -3.16 3.24 0.09
N LEU A 132 -4.22 2.46 0.07
CA LEU A 132 -5.00 2.15 -1.13
C LEU A 132 -6.17 3.11 -1.16
N ASN A 133 -6.22 3.96 -2.18
CA ASN A 133 -7.31 4.89 -2.40
C ASN A 133 -8.31 4.28 -3.40
N MET A 134 -9.53 4.03 -2.94
CA MET A 134 -10.60 3.41 -3.72
C MET A 134 -11.71 4.43 -3.96
N PRO A 135 -11.80 5.02 -5.16
CA PRO A 135 -12.89 5.92 -5.50
C PRO A 135 -14.26 5.25 -5.32
N SER A 136 -15.21 5.96 -4.69
CA SER A 136 -16.54 5.40 -4.43
C SER A 136 -17.28 5.01 -5.71
N GLY A 137 -17.02 5.70 -6.82
CA GLY A 137 -17.68 5.42 -8.11
C GLY A 137 -17.43 4.01 -8.66
N ILE A 138 -16.26 3.41 -8.37
CA ILE A 138 -15.94 2.03 -8.75
C ILE A 138 -16.32 1.03 -7.65
N THR A 139 -16.41 1.48 -6.41
CA THR A 139 -16.61 0.62 -5.23
C THR A 139 -18.09 0.44 -4.89
N PHE A 140 -18.89 1.49 -5.01
CA PHE A 140 -20.31 1.52 -4.62
C PHE A 140 -21.18 2.16 -5.70
N ASP A 141 -22.47 1.83 -5.70
CA ASP A 141 -23.46 2.61 -6.43
C ASP A 141 -23.69 3.98 -5.79
N PHE A 142 -24.23 4.91 -6.57
CA PHE A 142 -24.53 6.25 -6.08
C PHE A 142 -25.41 6.18 -4.82
N ASP A 143 -25.01 6.88 -3.79
CA ASP A 143 -25.73 6.97 -2.51
C ASP A 143 -25.93 5.61 -1.80
N LYS A 144 -25.09 4.61 -2.12
CA LYS A 144 -25.12 3.28 -1.52
C LYS A 144 -23.83 2.98 -0.75
N SER A 145 -23.93 1.99 0.12
CA SER A 145 -22.83 1.37 0.84
C SER A 145 -22.64 -0.12 0.50
N ASN A 146 -23.45 -0.66 -0.39
CA ASN A 146 -23.28 -2.01 -0.89
C ASN A 146 -22.15 -2.05 -1.92
N LEU A 147 -21.20 -2.94 -1.73
CA LEU A 147 -20.12 -3.16 -2.68
C LEU A 147 -20.67 -3.60 -4.04
N LYS A 148 -20.14 -3.02 -5.11
CA LYS A 148 -20.43 -3.46 -6.47
C LYS A 148 -19.86 -4.84 -6.72
N PRO A 149 -20.58 -5.74 -7.42
CA PRO A 149 -20.08 -7.07 -7.76
C PRO A 149 -18.75 -7.05 -8.51
N GLU A 150 -18.56 -6.06 -9.38
CA GLU A 150 -17.35 -5.87 -10.19
C GLU A 150 -16.12 -5.53 -9.35
N PHE A 151 -16.33 -5.05 -8.12
CA PHE A 151 -15.24 -4.68 -7.21
C PHE A 151 -14.79 -5.85 -6.31
N TYR A 152 -15.56 -6.93 -6.20
CA TYR A 152 -15.17 -8.09 -5.39
C TYR A 152 -13.83 -8.70 -5.78
N PRO A 153 -13.49 -8.90 -7.08
CA PRO A 153 -12.17 -9.42 -7.44
C PRO A 153 -11.01 -8.53 -6.97
N VAL A 154 -11.21 -7.22 -6.95
CA VAL A 154 -10.21 -6.26 -6.47
C VAL A 154 -9.98 -6.45 -4.96
N LEU A 155 -11.06 -6.49 -4.18
CA LEU A 155 -10.97 -6.73 -2.73
C LEU A 155 -10.44 -8.14 -2.39
N GLU A 156 -10.67 -9.14 -3.24
CA GLU A 156 -10.11 -10.48 -3.11
C GLU A 156 -8.59 -10.46 -3.24
N ASN A 157 -8.06 -9.68 -4.19
CA ASN A 157 -6.62 -9.48 -4.35
C ASN A 157 -6.02 -8.76 -3.13
N VAL A 158 -6.69 -7.72 -2.64
CA VAL A 158 -6.31 -7.04 -1.40
C VAL A 158 -6.29 -8.04 -0.23
N ALA A 159 -7.33 -8.85 -0.07
CA ALA A 159 -7.42 -9.83 1.01
C ALA A 159 -6.26 -10.83 0.97
N ARG A 160 -5.88 -11.35 -0.20
CA ARG A 160 -4.73 -12.25 -0.36
C ARG A 160 -3.42 -11.59 0.07
N THR A 161 -3.18 -10.37 -0.36
CA THR A 161 -1.97 -9.65 0.05
C THR A 161 -1.95 -9.41 1.55
N LEU A 162 -3.08 -9.04 2.15
CA LEU A 162 -3.17 -8.82 3.60
C LEU A 162 -3.06 -10.11 4.42
N GLN A 163 -3.34 -11.27 3.85
CA GLN A 163 -3.07 -12.58 4.46
C GLN A 163 -1.58 -12.91 4.44
N GLU A 164 -0.91 -12.67 3.31
CA GLU A 164 0.53 -12.86 3.17
C GLU A 164 1.31 -11.89 4.06
N TYR A 165 0.89 -10.62 4.08
CA TYR A 165 1.50 -9.55 4.88
C TYR A 165 0.68 -9.30 6.15
N ASN A 166 0.82 -10.18 7.13
CA ASN A 166 -0.04 -10.17 8.32
C ASN A 166 0.46 -9.28 9.47
N GLN A 167 1.64 -8.65 9.33
CA GLN A 167 2.24 -7.79 10.38
C GLN A 167 1.90 -6.30 10.15
N THR A 168 0.66 -6.02 9.76
CA THR A 168 0.16 -4.66 9.60
C THR A 168 -1.21 -4.52 10.27
N ILE A 169 -1.46 -3.33 10.81
CA ILE A 169 -2.81 -2.85 11.10
C ILE A 169 -3.45 -2.44 9.79
N VAL A 170 -4.74 -2.62 9.68
CA VAL A 170 -5.53 -2.27 8.51
C VAL A 170 -6.58 -1.24 8.92
N GLU A 171 -6.31 0.03 8.68
CA GLU A 171 -7.30 1.07 8.85
C GLU A 171 -8.15 1.17 7.59
N VAL A 172 -9.48 1.16 7.75
CA VAL A 172 -10.44 1.37 6.67
C VAL A 172 -11.22 2.63 6.97
N ALA A 173 -10.96 3.69 6.21
CA ALA A 173 -11.59 4.99 6.39
C ALA A 173 -12.54 5.31 5.21
N GLY A 174 -13.81 5.61 5.52
CA GLY A 174 -14.78 6.09 4.54
C GLY A 174 -14.84 7.60 4.52
N HIS A 175 -14.98 8.18 3.32
CA HIS A 175 -15.08 9.62 3.10
C HIS A 175 -16.24 9.95 2.17
N THR A 176 -16.82 11.13 2.36
CA THR A 176 -17.83 11.71 1.48
C THR A 176 -17.35 13.05 0.92
N ASP A 177 -18.07 13.59 -0.02
CA ASP A 177 -18.01 15.02 -0.34
C ASP A 177 -18.87 15.83 0.66
N SER A 178 -18.98 17.14 0.46
CA SER A 178 -19.74 18.06 1.33
C SER A 178 -21.22 18.18 0.96
N VAL A 179 -21.75 17.30 0.13
CA VAL A 179 -23.17 17.30 -0.24
C VAL A 179 -23.96 16.49 0.78
N GLY A 180 -24.92 17.13 1.43
CA GLY A 180 -25.77 16.52 2.45
C GLY A 180 -25.54 17.12 3.83
N SER A 181 -26.07 16.50 4.87
CA SER A 181 -25.78 16.88 6.25
C SER A 181 -24.59 16.10 6.80
N ASP A 182 -23.85 16.74 7.72
CA ASP A 182 -22.70 16.10 8.40
C ASP A 182 -23.08 14.73 9.00
N ALA A 183 -24.25 14.66 9.66
CA ALA A 183 -24.73 13.41 10.27
C ALA A 183 -25.00 12.31 9.23
N TYR A 184 -25.53 12.71 8.06
CA TYR A 184 -25.75 11.79 6.95
C TYR A 184 -24.42 11.31 6.37
N ASN A 185 -23.49 12.23 6.08
CA ASN A 185 -22.18 11.96 5.54
C ASN A 185 -21.34 11.09 6.48
N GLN A 186 -21.39 11.36 7.78
CA GLN A 186 -20.76 10.55 8.80
C GLN A 186 -21.27 9.10 8.75
N LYS A 187 -22.59 8.91 8.78
CA LYS A 187 -23.20 7.58 8.73
C LYS A 187 -22.89 6.83 7.43
N LEU A 188 -22.97 7.51 6.27
CA LEU A 188 -22.68 6.88 4.98
C LEU A 188 -21.22 6.44 4.88
N SER A 189 -20.30 7.27 5.36
CA SER A 189 -18.87 6.96 5.38
C SER A 189 -18.56 5.75 6.27
N GLU A 190 -19.16 5.68 7.45
CA GLU A 190 -19.05 4.51 8.35
C GLU A 190 -19.59 3.23 7.69
N GLN A 191 -20.74 3.30 7.05
CA GLN A 191 -21.34 2.15 6.38
C GLN A 191 -20.44 1.63 5.24
N ARG A 192 -19.83 2.52 4.46
CA ARG A 192 -18.90 2.16 3.39
C ARG A 192 -17.63 1.52 3.91
N ALA A 193 -17.04 2.10 4.95
CA ALA A 193 -15.87 1.52 5.61
C ALA A 193 -16.18 0.14 6.20
N ASN A 194 -17.35 -0.01 6.84
CA ASN A 194 -17.81 -1.30 7.38
C ASN A 194 -18.05 -2.34 6.27
N ALA A 195 -18.57 -1.96 5.10
CA ALA A 195 -18.79 -2.89 4.00
C ALA A 195 -17.46 -3.46 3.47
N VAL A 196 -16.44 -2.61 3.30
CA VAL A 196 -15.11 -3.03 2.88
C VAL A 196 -14.44 -3.91 3.95
N SER A 197 -14.39 -3.48 5.20
CA SER A 197 -13.77 -4.25 6.29
C SER A 197 -14.50 -5.57 6.53
N GLY A 198 -15.84 -5.58 6.44
CA GLY A 198 -16.68 -6.77 6.54
C GLY A 198 -16.37 -7.79 5.44
N PHE A 199 -16.18 -7.33 4.20
CA PHE A 199 -15.75 -8.19 3.11
C PHE A 199 -14.38 -8.82 3.40
N LEU A 200 -13.38 -7.99 3.74
CA LEU A 200 -12.03 -8.47 4.00
C LEU A 200 -11.98 -9.47 5.17
N THR A 201 -12.68 -9.19 6.26
CA THR A 201 -12.77 -10.12 7.40
C THR A 201 -13.51 -11.41 7.08
N SER A 202 -14.49 -11.38 6.17
CA SER A 202 -15.16 -12.59 5.67
C SER A 202 -14.22 -13.52 4.88
N ARG A 203 -13.07 -12.99 4.41
CA ARG A 203 -12.00 -13.77 3.76
C ARG A 203 -10.98 -14.35 4.75
N GLY A 204 -11.26 -14.31 6.03
CA GLY A 204 -10.43 -14.94 7.08
C GLY A 204 -9.35 -14.03 7.65
N LEU A 205 -9.36 -12.74 7.34
CA LEU A 205 -8.48 -11.77 8.00
C LEU A 205 -8.87 -11.56 9.46
N ASN A 206 -7.88 -11.50 10.35
CA ASN A 206 -8.14 -11.29 11.77
C ASN A 206 -8.77 -9.90 12.01
N ARG A 207 -9.93 -9.88 12.68
CA ARG A 207 -10.67 -8.64 13.00
C ARG A 207 -9.89 -7.68 13.88
N ASP A 208 -9.02 -8.20 14.74
CA ASP A 208 -8.23 -7.37 15.67
C ASP A 208 -7.22 -6.47 14.95
N ARG A 209 -6.90 -6.78 13.69
CA ARG A 209 -6.06 -5.93 12.84
C ARG A 209 -6.82 -4.73 12.27
N PHE A 210 -8.16 -4.74 12.29
CA PHE A 210 -8.95 -3.74 11.59
C PHE A 210 -9.34 -2.57 12.48
N ILE A 211 -9.27 -1.39 11.89
CA ILE A 211 -9.75 -0.14 12.43
C ILE A 211 -10.69 0.44 11.40
N VAL A 212 -11.94 0.66 11.78
CA VAL A 212 -12.96 1.17 10.87
C VAL A 212 -13.35 2.58 11.29
N VAL A 213 -13.27 3.52 10.35
CA VAL A 213 -13.51 4.94 10.59
C VAL A 213 -14.48 5.49 9.56
N GLY A 214 -15.54 6.16 10.02
CA GLY A 214 -16.27 7.10 9.20
C GLY A 214 -15.66 8.47 9.38
N ALA A 215 -15.11 9.06 8.33
CA ALA A 215 -14.57 10.42 8.34
C ALA A 215 -15.56 11.47 7.80
N GLY A 216 -16.70 11.04 7.25
CA GLY A 216 -17.64 11.95 6.62
C GLY A 216 -16.95 12.84 5.59
N GLU A 217 -17.28 14.12 5.61
CA GLU A 217 -16.69 15.15 4.74
C GLU A 217 -15.49 15.88 5.37
N THR A 218 -15.06 15.51 6.58
CA THR A 218 -14.09 16.28 7.38
C THR A 218 -12.66 16.24 6.87
N ARG A 219 -12.34 15.32 5.93
CA ARG A 219 -11.00 15.12 5.39
C ARG A 219 -11.00 15.16 3.85
N PRO A 220 -11.26 16.31 3.24
CA PRO A 220 -11.25 16.44 1.79
C PRO A 220 -9.80 16.37 1.25
N VAL A 221 -9.63 15.71 0.10
CA VAL A 221 -8.35 15.67 -0.65
C VAL A 221 -8.38 16.60 -1.87
N ALA A 222 -9.56 17.12 -2.21
CA ALA A 222 -9.77 18.08 -3.29
C ALA A 222 -10.87 19.08 -2.92
N SER A 223 -11.00 20.16 -3.70
CA SER A 223 -12.07 21.16 -3.47
C SER A 223 -13.45 20.54 -3.68
N ASN A 224 -14.36 20.80 -2.75
CA ASN A 224 -15.78 20.44 -2.87
C ASN A 224 -16.58 21.35 -3.83
N ASP A 225 -15.98 22.44 -4.33
CA ASP A 225 -16.68 23.40 -5.22
C ASP A 225 -16.94 22.79 -6.60
N THR A 226 -16.10 21.85 -7.04
CA THR A 226 -16.21 21.21 -8.34
C THR A 226 -16.65 19.76 -8.24
N GLU A 227 -17.41 19.26 -9.23
CA GLU A 227 -17.80 17.86 -9.26
C GLU A 227 -16.58 16.91 -9.32
N ALA A 228 -15.56 17.30 -10.07
CA ALA A 228 -14.32 16.53 -10.16
C ALA A 228 -13.64 16.39 -8.77
N GLY A 229 -13.60 17.46 -7.99
CA GLY A 229 -13.05 17.42 -6.64
C GLY A 229 -13.94 16.63 -5.67
N ARG A 230 -15.26 16.82 -5.75
CA ARG A 230 -16.19 15.99 -4.95
C ARG A 230 -16.05 14.51 -5.26
N ALA A 231 -15.87 14.14 -6.53
CA ALA A 231 -15.64 12.75 -6.91
C ALA A 231 -14.37 12.16 -6.28
N GLN A 232 -13.31 12.96 -6.11
CA GLN A 232 -12.10 12.54 -5.40
C GLN A 232 -12.33 12.41 -3.89
N ASN A 233 -13.15 13.27 -3.31
CA ASN A 233 -13.49 13.21 -1.89
C ASN A 233 -14.35 11.98 -1.55
N ARG A 234 -15.24 11.54 -2.44
CA ARG A 234 -16.03 10.32 -2.28
C ARG A 234 -15.14 9.09 -2.50
N ARG A 235 -14.55 8.56 -1.44
CA ARG A 235 -13.61 7.43 -1.49
C ARG A 235 -13.65 6.58 -0.22
N VAL A 236 -13.05 5.40 -0.30
CA VAL A 236 -12.63 4.62 0.87
C VAL A 236 -11.12 4.43 0.78
N GLU A 237 -10.44 4.64 1.89
CA GLU A 237 -9.01 4.39 2.02
C GLU A 237 -8.78 3.15 2.88
N ILE A 238 -7.83 2.31 2.45
CA ILE A 238 -7.26 1.25 3.29
C ILE A 238 -5.82 1.63 3.57
N THR A 239 -5.51 2.00 4.81
CA THR A 239 -4.15 2.33 5.23
C THR A 239 -3.54 1.18 6.01
N LEU A 240 -2.39 0.72 5.56
CA LEU A 240 -1.61 -0.36 6.16
C LEU A 240 -0.49 0.24 6.99
N VAL A 241 -0.54 0.03 8.30
CA VAL A 241 0.45 0.52 9.26
C VAL A 241 1.23 -0.68 9.81
N PRO A 242 2.57 -0.73 9.67
CA PRO A 242 3.36 -1.84 10.18
C PRO A 242 3.28 -1.90 11.71
N ILE A 243 3.28 -3.12 12.23
CA ILE A 243 3.39 -3.37 13.68
C ILE A 243 4.87 -3.37 14.02
N GLU A 244 5.31 -2.40 14.77
CA GLU A 244 6.68 -2.22 15.22
C GLU A 244 6.92 -2.93 16.57
N SER A 245 8.09 -3.58 16.74
CA SER A 245 8.49 -4.29 17.96
C SER A 245 9.63 -3.58 18.69
#